data_6fe56c15a18ba94d7e2308b74157760c
#
_entry.id   6fe56c15a18ba94d7e2308b74157760c
#
_cell.length_a   1.000
_cell.length_b   1.000
_cell.length_c   1.000
_cell.angle_alpha   90.00
_cell.angle_beta   90.00
_cell.angle_gamma   90.00
#
_symmetry.space_group_name_H-M   'P 1'
#
loop_
_entity.id
_entity.type
_entity.pdbx_description
1 polymer ?
#
loop_
_entity_poly.entity_id
_entity_poly.type
_entity_poly.pdbx_seq_one_letter_code
_entity_poly.pdbx_strand_id
1 'polypeptide(L)'
;PEYAARKEDFEMVEILMRILHTMLRVGDLEKSIVFYTDVLGMKVLRRKDYPDGKFTLAFVGYQDEADGAVLELTHNWDVKKYDLGTGYGHIAIEVDDAYQACEEVKKRGGKVMREAGPMKHGATVIAFVEDPDGYKIEFIQKKTQ
;
A
#
# COMPACT_ATOMS: atom_id res chain seq x y z
N PRO A 1 -13.23 -13.97 -28.19
CA PRO A 1 -12.36 -13.72 -29.34
C PRO A 1 -11.15 -14.65 -29.34
N GLU A 2 -10.15 -14.34 -30.08
CA GLU A 2 -8.96 -15.16 -30.33
C GLU A 2 -8.25 -15.71 -29.08
N TYR A 3 -8.39 -15.07 -27.95
CA TYR A 3 -7.79 -15.50 -26.68
C TYR A 3 -8.45 -16.76 -26.08
N ALA A 4 -9.73 -16.96 -26.34
CA ALA A 4 -10.45 -18.11 -25.83
C ALA A 4 -10.25 -19.36 -26.68
N ALA A 5 -10.08 -19.18 -28.00
CA ALA A 5 -9.93 -20.29 -28.94
C ALA A 5 -8.58 -21.03 -28.81
N ARG A 6 -7.53 -20.32 -28.30
CA ARG A 6 -6.22 -20.93 -28.13
C ARG A 6 -6.08 -21.84 -26.90
N LYS A 7 -7.06 -21.82 -26.01
CA LYS A 7 -7.03 -22.67 -24.79
C LYS A 7 -7.32 -24.15 -25.08
N GLU A 8 -7.94 -24.43 -26.20
CA GLU A 8 -8.38 -25.79 -26.52
C GLU A 8 -7.30 -26.62 -27.23
N ASP A 9 -6.27 -25.97 -27.82
CA ASP A 9 -5.27 -26.61 -28.67
C ASP A 9 -3.90 -26.83 -27.99
N PHE A 10 -3.72 -26.38 -26.75
CA PHE A 10 -2.43 -26.48 -26.05
C PHE A 10 -2.57 -27.16 -24.69
N GLU A 11 -1.64 -28.08 -24.37
CA GLU A 11 -1.45 -28.53 -23.01
C GLU A 11 -1.19 -27.28 -22.15
N MET A 12 -2.09 -27.04 -21.20
CA MET A 12 -2.01 -25.90 -20.29
C MET A 12 -0.87 -26.12 -19.29
N VAL A 13 0.26 -25.46 -19.53
CA VAL A 13 1.28 -25.32 -18.48
C VAL A 13 0.76 -24.25 -17.53
N GLU A 14 0.48 -24.67 -16.29
CA GLU A 14 0.09 -23.72 -15.26
C GLU A 14 1.28 -22.87 -14.87
N ILE A 15 1.17 -21.55 -15.11
CA ILE A 15 2.18 -20.58 -14.69
C ILE A 15 1.73 -20.02 -13.36
N LEU A 16 2.49 -20.33 -12.30
CA LEU A 16 2.19 -19.84 -10.95
C LEU A 16 2.79 -18.45 -10.77
N MET A 17 1.94 -17.50 -10.45
CA MET A 17 2.34 -16.11 -10.20
C MET A 17 1.68 -15.59 -8.94
N ARG A 18 2.35 -14.67 -8.26
CA ARG A 18 1.76 -13.93 -7.15
C ARG A 18 2.34 -12.51 -7.10
N ILE A 19 1.60 -11.58 -6.54
CA ILE A 19 2.11 -10.22 -6.35
C ILE A 19 3.10 -10.26 -5.18
N LEU A 20 4.35 -9.86 -5.43
CA LEU A 20 5.39 -9.77 -4.40
C LEU A 20 5.27 -8.48 -3.63
N HIS A 21 5.25 -7.38 -4.34
CA HIS A 21 5.19 -6.06 -3.73
C HIS A 21 4.72 -5.01 -4.72
N THR A 22 4.29 -3.89 -4.17
CA THR A 22 4.05 -2.65 -4.90
C THR A 22 5.12 -1.66 -4.45
N MET A 23 5.80 -1.00 -5.40
CA MET A 23 6.85 -0.05 -5.09
C MET A 23 6.30 1.37 -5.12
N LEU A 24 6.63 2.13 -4.08
CA LEU A 24 6.31 3.55 -3.95
C LEU A 24 7.62 4.33 -3.81
N ARG A 25 7.77 5.40 -4.60
CA ARG A 25 8.89 6.31 -4.42
C ARG A 25 8.54 7.33 -3.34
N VAL A 26 9.45 7.51 -2.39
CA VAL A 26 9.24 8.37 -1.23
C VAL A 26 10.34 9.41 -1.14
N GLY A 27 9.96 10.63 -0.75
CA GLY A 27 10.91 11.75 -0.66
C GLY A 27 11.73 11.75 0.62
N ASP A 28 11.16 11.18 1.70
CA ASP A 28 11.83 11.08 3.01
C ASP A 28 11.55 9.70 3.57
N LEU A 29 12.53 8.81 3.48
CA LEU A 29 12.36 7.42 3.86
C LEU A 29 12.01 7.25 5.34
N GLU A 30 12.65 8.01 6.22
CA GLU A 30 12.41 7.88 7.66
C GLU A 30 10.98 8.29 8.03
N LYS A 31 10.46 9.36 7.45
CA LYS A 31 9.06 9.77 7.64
C LYS A 31 8.09 8.71 7.12
N SER A 32 8.39 8.14 5.97
CA SER A 32 7.55 7.09 5.40
C SER A 32 7.57 5.82 6.24
N ILE A 33 8.73 5.41 6.74
CA ILE A 33 8.84 4.26 7.64
C ILE A 33 8.02 4.50 8.91
N VAL A 34 8.14 5.68 9.52
CA VAL A 34 7.35 6.02 10.72
C VAL A 34 5.85 5.93 10.41
N PHE A 35 5.43 6.46 9.27
CA PHE A 35 4.02 6.40 8.90
C PHE A 35 3.52 4.96 8.74
N TYR A 36 4.21 4.16 7.94
CA TYR A 36 3.75 2.79 7.69
C TYR A 36 3.88 1.87 8.91
N THR A 37 4.83 2.14 9.81
CA THR A 37 4.99 1.34 11.03
C THR A 37 4.20 1.90 12.22
N ASP A 38 4.52 3.11 12.67
CA ASP A 38 3.90 3.68 13.88
C ASP A 38 2.43 4.06 13.67
N VAL A 39 2.08 4.58 12.49
CA VAL A 39 0.71 5.00 12.22
C VAL A 39 -0.14 3.83 11.72
N LEU A 40 0.34 3.06 10.75
CA LEU A 40 -0.43 1.98 10.13
C LEU A 40 -0.15 0.58 10.71
N GLY A 41 0.83 0.43 11.60
CA GLY A 41 1.08 -0.83 12.29
C GLY A 41 1.83 -1.88 11.49
N MET A 42 2.44 -1.54 10.39
CA MET A 42 3.29 -2.46 9.63
C MET A 42 4.63 -2.69 10.34
N LYS A 43 5.39 -3.67 9.88
CA LYS A 43 6.75 -3.95 10.32
C LYS A 43 7.71 -3.64 9.20
N VAL A 44 8.92 -3.18 9.54
CA VAL A 44 10.02 -3.14 8.57
C VAL A 44 10.53 -4.56 8.42
N LEU A 45 10.39 -5.11 7.24
CA LEU A 45 10.79 -6.50 6.96
C LEU A 45 12.26 -6.59 6.59
N ARG A 46 12.76 -5.62 5.84
CA ARG A 46 14.18 -5.49 5.49
C ARG A 46 14.46 -4.11 4.94
N ARG A 47 15.72 -3.70 5.01
CA ARG A 47 16.18 -2.40 4.50
C ARG A 47 17.57 -2.59 3.90
N LYS A 48 17.85 -1.94 2.77
CA LYS A 48 19.16 -2.03 2.14
C LYS A 48 19.51 -0.75 1.39
N ASP A 49 20.77 -0.32 1.55
CA ASP A 49 21.34 0.80 0.81
C ASP A 49 22.02 0.29 -0.45
N TYR A 50 21.90 1.05 -1.53
CA TYR A 50 22.59 0.81 -2.79
C TYR A 50 23.39 2.06 -3.17
N PRO A 51 24.62 2.22 -2.61
CA PRO A 51 25.40 3.44 -2.81
C PRO A 51 25.74 3.74 -4.27
N ASP A 52 26.01 2.72 -5.07
CA ASP A 52 26.34 2.90 -6.47
C ASP A 52 25.17 3.49 -7.27
N GLY A 53 23.93 3.13 -6.89
CA GLY A 53 22.72 3.68 -7.49
C GLY A 53 22.15 4.88 -6.75
N LYS A 54 22.71 5.24 -5.61
CA LYS A 54 22.25 6.33 -4.73
C LYS A 54 20.78 6.20 -4.35
N PHE A 55 20.40 5.02 -3.87
CA PHE A 55 19.05 4.80 -3.36
C PHE A 55 19.05 3.80 -2.21
N THR A 56 17.98 3.87 -1.42
CA THR A 56 17.72 2.95 -0.30
C THR A 56 16.34 2.35 -0.49
N LEU A 57 16.21 1.05 -0.21
CA LEU A 57 14.95 0.34 -0.21
C LEU A 57 14.58 -0.03 1.22
N ALA A 58 13.28 0.05 1.54
CA ALA A 58 12.72 -0.51 2.76
C ALA A 58 11.43 -1.22 2.42
N PHE A 59 11.31 -2.47 2.86
CA PHE A 59 10.10 -3.26 2.67
C PHE A 59 9.31 -3.23 3.97
N VAL A 60 8.04 -2.88 3.86
CA VAL A 60 7.12 -2.80 5.01
C VAL A 60 5.87 -3.62 4.72
N GLY A 61 5.29 -4.21 5.75
CA GLY A 61 4.08 -5.01 5.59
C GLY A 61 3.59 -5.55 6.92
N TYR A 62 2.43 -6.20 6.87
CA TYR A 62 1.81 -6.86 8.02
C TYR A 62 2.26 -8.31 8.16
N GLN A 63 2.77 -8.90 7.07
CA GLN A 63 3.21 -10.29 6.98
C GLN A 63 4.59 -10.33 6.34
N ASP A 64 5.27 -11.48 6.48
CA ASP A 64 6.53 -11.71 5.78
C ASP A 64 6.30 -11.77 4.27
N GLU A 65 7.33 -11.45 3.49
CA GLU A 65 7.28 -11.44 2.03
C GLU A 65 6.90 -12.80 1.44
N ALA A 66 7.19 -13.88 2.17
CA ALA A 66 6.81 -15.24 1.75
C ALA A 66 5.31 -15.49 1.88
N ASP A 67 4.61 -14.76 2.76
CA ASP A 67 3.22 -15.04 3.12
C ASP A 67 2.23 -14.07 2.49
N GLY A 68 2.67 -12.96 1.95
CA GLY A 68 1.78 -11.98 1.34
C GLY A 68 2.53 -10.87 0.63
N ALA A 69 1.77 -10.09 -0.14
CA ALA A 69 2.30 -8.91 -0.81
C ALA A 69 2.64 -7.82 0.21
N VAL A 70 3.73 -7.11 -0.04
CA VAL A 70 4.22 -6.06 0.84
C VAL A 70 4.43 -4.78 0.04
N LEU A 71 4.85 -3.70 0.70
CA LEU A 71 5.21 -2.47 0.03
C LEU A 71 6.73 -2.32 0.01
N GLU A 72 7.26 -1.87 -1.14
CA GLU A 72 8.65 -1.48 -1.28
C GLU A 72 8.72 0.04 -1.32
N LEU A 73 9.32 0.64 -0.30
CA LEU A 73 9.56 2.07 -0.26
C LEU A 73 10.93 2.34 -0.84
N THR A 74 10.99 3.10 -1.93
CA THR A 74 12.24 3.42 -2.60
C THR A 74 12.54 4.90 -2.43
N HIS A 75 13.67 5.21 -1.81
CA HIS A 75 14.16 6.57 -1.66
C HIS A 75 15.40 6.79 -2.52
N ASN A 76 15.26 7.60 -3.56
CA ASN A 76 16.39 8.10 -4.35
C ASN A 76 17.01 9.27 -3.59
N TRP A 77 18.28 9.18 -3.22
CA TRP A 77 18.91 10.09 -2.24
C TRP A 77 18.80 11.57 -2.59
N ASP A 78 18.83 11.90 -3.87
CA ASP A 78 18.82 13.30 -4.32
C ASP A 78 17.41 13.83 -4.63
N VAL A 79 16.37 13.00 -4.46
CA VAL A 79 15.00 13.37 -4.80
C VAL A 79 14.15 13.45 -3.53
N LYS A 80 13.64 14.64 -3.25
CA LYS A 80 12.84 14.91 -2.04
C LYS A 80 11.34 14.95 -2.30
N LYS A 81 10.93 15.03 -3.56
CA LYS A 81 9.53 15.22 -3.92
C LYS A 81 9.23 14.60 -5.27
N TYR A 82 8.04 14.01 -5.39
CA TYR A 82 7.56 13.38 -6.61
C TYR A 82 6.22 13.97 -7.03
N ASP A 83 6.00 14.03 -8.33
CA ASP A 83 4.69 14.34 -8.88
C ASP A 83 3.95 13.02 -9.09
N LEU A 84 2.88 12.81 -8.33
CA LEU A 84 2.11 11.57 -8.41
C LEU A 84 1.19 11.52 -9.62
N GLY A 85 0.87 12.67 -10.21
CA GLY A 85 -0.03 12.75 -11.35
C GLY A 85 -1.43 12.25 -11.02
N THR A 86 -2.14 11.80 -12.03
CA THR A 86 -3.54 11.34 -11.92
C THR A 86 -3.71 9.84 -12.16
N GLY A 87 -2.63 9.12 -12.38
CA GLY A 87 -2.70 7.68 -12.69
C GLY A 87 -2.73 6.78 -11.46
N TYR A 88 -2.22 7.26 -10.33
CA TYR A 88 -2.24 6.50 -9.08
C TYR A 88 -3.61 6.62 -8.41
N GLY A 89 -4.19 5.51 -7.98
CA GLY A 89 -5.41 5.50 -7.19
C GLY A 89 -5.09 5.43 -5.69
N HIS A 90 -5.13 4.24 -5.14
CA HIS A 90 -4.88 4.01 -3.72
C HIS A 90 -4.44 2.58 -3.47
N ILE A 91 -3.95 2.34 -2.27
CA ILE A 91 -3.73 1.01 -1.71
C ILE A 91 -4.82 0.79 -0.68
N ALA A 92 -5.49 -0.36 -0.74
CA ALA A 92 -6.55 -0.69 0.21
C ALA A 92 -6.01 -1.56 1.35
N ILE A 93 -6.43 -1.25 2.57
CA ILE A 93 -6.10 -1.99 3.79
C ILE A 93 -7.41 -2.36 4.47
N GLU A 94 -7.60 -3.65 4.75
CA GLU A 94 -8.73 -4.10 5.53
C GLU A 94 -8.53 -3.76 7.01
N VAL A 95 -9.55 -3.21 7.63
CA VAL A 95 -9.55 -2.89 9.06
C VAL A 95 -10.80 -3.47 9.72
N ASP A 96 -10.72 -3.77 11.00
CA ASP A 96 -11.90 -4.26 11.73
C ASP A 96 -12.95 -3.17 11.89
N ASP A 97 -12.53 -1.96 12.22
CA ASP A 97 -13.38 -0.81 12.47
C ASP A 97 -12.73 0.43 11.85
N ALA A 98 -13.30 0.92 10.75
CA ALA A 98 -12.76 2.07 10.04
C ALA A 98 -12.87 3.37 10.85
N TYR A 99 -13.89 3.52 11.69
CA TYR A 99 -14.03 4.68 12.55
C TYR A 99 -12.90 4.76 13.58
N GLN A 100 -12.61 3.63 14.22
CA GLN A 100 -11.51 3.54 15.19
C GLN A 100 -10.17 3.70 14.51
N ALA A 101 -9.99 3.11 13.33
CA ALA A 101 -8.74 3.25 12.56
C ALA A 101 -8.44 4.72 12.25
N CYS A 102 -9.44 5.50 11.86
CA CYS A 102 -9.27 6.93 11.61
C CYS A 102 -8.86 7.69 12.87
N GLU A 103 -9.48 7.39 14.00
CA GLU A 103 -9.13 8.03 15.27
C GLU A 103 -7.69 7.72 15.67
N GLU A 104 -7.24 6.47 15.48
CA GLU A 104 -5.87 6.08 15.76
C GLU A 104 -4.87 6.79 14.83
N VAL A 105 -5.20 6.92 13.55
CA VAL A 105 -4.36 7.63 12.58
C VAL A 105 -4.17 9.08 13.02
N LYS A 106 -5.24 9.78 13.38
CA LYS A 106 -5.19 11.16 13.88
C LYS A 106 -4.36 11.26 15.15
N LYS A 107 -4.58 10.37 16.10
CA LYS A 107 -3.90 10.32 17.38
C LYS A 107 -2.40 10.13 17.22
N ARG A 108 -1.99 9.39 16.19
CA ARG A 108 -0.58 9.11 15.88
C ARG A 108 0.03 10.12 14.91
N GLY A 109 -0.67 11.22 14.63
CA GLY A 109 -0.18 12.31 13.80
C GLY A 109 -0.39 12.16 12.31
N GLY A 110 -1.16 11.16 11.88
CA GLY A 110 -1.49 10.96 10.48
C GLY A 110 -2.64 11.84 10.01
N LYS A 111 -2.88 11.83 8.72
CA LYS A 111 -3.86 12.69 8.06
C LYS A 111 -5.01 11.88 7.47
N VAL A 112 -6.23 12.16 7.92
CA VAL A 112 -7.45 11.57 7.39
C VAL A 112 -8.01 12.50 6.33
N MET A 113 -8.15 12.00 5.09
CA MET A 113 -8.62 12.77 3.94
C MET A 113 -10.12 12.65 3.76
N ARG A 114 -10.67 11.48 4.04
CA ARG A 114 -12.11 11.21 4.06
C ARG A 114 -12.44 10.41 5.32
N GLU A 115 -13.27 10.99 6.17
CA GLU A 115 -13.68 10.34 7.40
C GLU A 115 -14.42 9.03 7.12
N ALA A 116 -14.36 8.11 8.08
CA ALA A 116 -15.04 6.83 7.95
C ALA A 116 -16.55 7.00 7.82
N GLY A 117 -17.13 6.27 6.91
CA GLY A 117 -18.55 6.26 6.66
C GLY A 117 -18.88 5.35 5.48
N PRO A 118 -20.17 5.06 5.27
CA PRO A 118 -20.56 4.22 4.14
C PRO A 118 -20.12 4.82 2.82
N MET A 119 -19.69 3.97 1.90
CA MET A 119 -19.39 4.40 0.55
C MET A 119 -20.64 4.86 -0.16
N LYS A 120 -20.50 5.79 -1.10
CA LYS A 120 -21.60 6.23 -1.94
C LYS A 120 -22.18 5.03 -2.71
N HIS A 121 -23.46 4.84 -2.68
CA HIS A 121 -24.16 3.72 -3.33
C HIS A 121 -23.87 2.33 -2.72
N GLY A 122 -23.41 2.26 -1.46
CA GLY A 122 -23.15 0.98 -0.80
C GLY A 122 -23.21 1.08 0.71
N ALA A 123 -23.09 -0.06 1.37
CA ALA A 123 -23.12 -0.18 2.81
C ALA A 123 -21.73 -0.34 3.45
N THR A 124 -20.72 -0.67 2.65
CA THR A 124 -19.36 -0.87 3.15
C THR A 124 -18.81 0.44 3.69
N VAL A 125 -18.30 0.40 4.92
CA VAL A 125 -17.67 1.56 5.55
C VAL A 125 -16.22 1.67 5.04
N ILE A 126 -15.89 2.83 4.53
CA ILE A 126 -14.55 3.14 4.03
C ILE A 126 -14.04 4.45 4.62
N ALA A 127 -12.73 4.65 4.52
CA ALA A 127 -12.08 5.91 4.85
C ALA A 127 -10.84 6.06 3.97
N PHE A 128 -10.35 7.28 3.83
CA PHE A 128 -9.09 7.54 3.14
C PHE A 128 -8.13 8.30 4.03
N VAL A 129 -6.89 7.83 4.07
CA VAL A 129 -5.78 8.52 4.72
C VAL A 129 -4.70 8.79 3.68
N GLU A 130 -3.75 9.62 4.02
CA GLU A 130 -2.69 10.04 3.11
C GLU A 130 -1.33 9.83 3.79
N ASP A 131 -0.39 9.27 3.03
CA ASP A 131 0.96 9.10 3.54
C ASP A 131 1.79 10.42 3.40
N PRO A 132 3.04 10.47 3.88
CA PRO A 132 3.82 11.71 3.82
C PRO A 132 4.07 12.26 2.41
N ASP A 133 4.01 11.43 1.38
CA ASP A 133 4.22 11.84 -0.01
C ASP A 133 2.91 12.15 -0.75
N GLY A 134 1.77 11.94 -0.11
CA GLY A 134 0.47 12.14 -0.73
C GLY A 134 -0.15 10.89 -1.32
N TYR A 135 0.44 9.72 -1.14
CA TYR A 135 -0.17 8.46 -1.58
C TYR A 135 -1.40 8.16 -0.74
N LYS A 136 -2.52 7.96 -1.40
CA LYS A 136 -3.79 7.67 -0.73
C LYS A 136 -3.86 6.20 -0.33
N ILE A 137 -4.40 5.97 0.86
CA ILE A 137 -4.65 4.64 1.40
C ILE A 137 -6.11 4.58 1.80
N GLU A 138 -6.81 3.57 1.30
CA GLU A 138 -8.21 3.33 1.65
C GLU A 138 -8.29 2.31 2.79
N PHE A 139 -9.01 2.65 3.85
CA PHE A 139 -9.43 1.67 4.84
C PHE A 139 -10.77 1.10 4.40
N ILE A 140 -10.85 -0.20 4.34
CA ILE A 140 -12.10 -0.91 4.06
C ILE A 140 -12.45 -1.73 5.28
N GLN A 141 -13.62 -1.44 5.86
CA GLN A 141 -14.05 -2.13 7.06
C GLN A 141 -14.44 -3.57 6.72
N LYS A 142 -13.93 -4.49 7.52
CA LYS A 142 -14.24 -5.90 7.40
C LYS A 142 -15.74 -6.13 7.52
N LYS A 143 -16.28 -6.94 6.62
CA LYS A 143 -17.69 -7.31 6.68
C LYS A 143 -17.94 -8.19 7.90
N THR A 144 -18.90 -7.78 8.73
CA THR A 144 -19.39 -8.63 9.82
C THR A 144 -20.34 -9.67 9.22
N GLN A 145 -20.13 -10.91 9.60
CA GLN A 145 -21.04 -11.99 9.22
C GLN A 145 -22.27 -11.98 10.11
#